data_7cc947e2f1c3dc230761dcde39e7eb71
#
_entry.id   7cc947e2f1c3dc230761dcde39e7eb71
#
_cell.length_a   1.000
_cell.length_b   1.000
_cell.length_c   1.000
_cell.angle_alpha   90.00
_cell.angle_beta   90.00
_cell.angle_gamma   90.00
#
_symmetry.space_group_name_H-M   'P 1'
#
loop_
_entity.id
_entity.type
_entity.pdbx_description
1 polymer ?
#
loop_
_entity_poly.entity_id
_entity_poly.type
_entity_poly.pdbx_seq_one_letter_code
_entity_poly.pdbx_strand_id
1 'polypeptide(L)'
;LDQENDVVREPAVAAWILAHQTEWTGTSLGPPWRFGNDNMSDVSFWIRMLYSCLVDADFLDTEAFMATEKAATRSQYPQLRALSERFFTALNAKQRDAKETPVNRIRAEIRDACEMAAEGPRGLFSLTVPTGGGKTLSGTAFAFRHALRHGLKRIIYVIPYTSIIEQTADVLRTFLGEGNVVEHHSNFDPDRETQQSRLASENWDAPVIVTTNVQFFE
;
A
#
# COMPACT_ATOMS: atom_id res chain seq x y z
N LEU A 1 -16.78 23.68 -38.48
CA LEU A 1 -17.50 23.08 -37.34
C LEU A 1 -17.72 21.56 -37.56
N ASP A 2 -16.66 20.80 -37.91
CA ASP A 2 -16.77 19.36 -38.11
C ASP A 2 -15.40 18.67 -37.90
N GLN A 3 -14.64 19.09 -36.89
CA GLN A 3 -13.33 18.48 -36.56
C GLN A 3 -13.34 17.66 -35.26
N GLU A 4 -14.48 17.45 -34.62
CA GLU A 4 -14.54 16.70 -33.35
C GLU A 4 -14.73 15.18 -33.47
N ASN A 5 -14.82 14.63 -34.68
CA ASN A 5 -15.13 13.20 -34.85
C ASN A 5 -14.02 12.34 -35.44
N ASP A 6 -12.80 12.85 -35.65
CA ASP A 6 -11.76 12.10 -36.36
C ASP A 6 -10.77 11.32 -35.47
N VAL A 7 -10.82 11.48 -34.16
CA VAL A 7 -9.84 10.86 -33.25
C VAL A 7 -10.09 9.37 -32.95
N VAL A 8 -11.26 8.84 -33.29
CA VAL A 8 -11.66 7.45 -32.97
C VAL A 8 -11.69 6.50 -34.21
N ARG A 9 -11.12 6.91 -35.33
CA ARG A 9 -11.24 6.17 -36.59
C ARG A 9 -9.99 5.44 -37.08
N GLU A 10 -9.02 5.14 -36.22
CA GLU A 10 -8.02 4.16 -36.64
C GLU A 10 -8.66 2.75 -36.61
N PRO A 11 -8.68 2.01 -37.73
CA PRO A 11 -9.30 0.68 -37.82
C PRO A 11 -8.76 -0.30 -36.77
N ALA A 12 -7.53 -0.14 -36.34
CA ALA A 12 -6.88 -0.94 -35.32
C ALA A 12 -7.47 -0.69 -33.92
N VAL A 13 -7.75 0.57 -33.56
CA VAL A 13 -8.36 0.94 -32.26
C VAL A 13 -9.81 0.48 -32.18
N ALA A 14 -10.57 0.67 -33.28
CA ALA A 14 -11.95 0.20 -33.36
C ALA A 14 -12.05 -1.33 -33.30
N ALA A 15 -11.14 -2.06 -33.94
CA ALA A 15 -11.08 -3.52 -33.90
C ALA A 15 -10.69 -4.00 -32.49
N TRP A 16 -9.76 -3.33 -31.82
CA TRP A 16 -9.36 -3.63 -30.45
C TRP A 16 -10.51 -3.41 -29.46
N ILE A 17 -11.21 -2.27 -29.55
CA ILE A 17 -12.39 -1.97 -28.72
C ILE A 17 -13.47 -3.04 -28.89
N LEU A 18 -13.76 -3.44 -30.14
CA LEU A 18 -14.75 -4.48 -30.44
C LEU A 18 -14.32 -5.84 -29.87
N ALA A 19 -13.06 -6.21 -29.99
CA ALA A 19 -12.54 -7.48 -29.49
C ALA A 19 -12.62 -7.58 -27.94
N HIS A 20 -12.50 -6.45 -27.23
CA HIS A 20 -12.51 -6.39 -25.76
C HIS A 20 -13.85 -5.89 -25.17
N GLN A 21 -14.84 -5.62 -26.03
CA GLN A 21 -16.14 -5.09 -25.60
C GLN A 21 -16.86 -6.00 -24.59
N THR A 22 -16.69 -7.31 -24.69
CA THR A 22 -17.28 -8.28 -23.75
C THR A 22 -16.65 -8.23 -22.36
N GLU A 23 -15.41 -7.79 -22.24
CA GLU A 23 -14.73 -7.60 -20.95
C GLU A 23 -15.31 -6.40 -20.19
N TRP A 24 -15.86 -5.41 -20.90
CA TRP A 24 -16.38 -4.18 -20.31
C TRP A 24 -17.89 -4.21 -20.07
N THR A 25 -18.65 -4.96 -20.87
CA THR A 25 -20.12 -4.99 -20.78
C THR A 25 -20.67 -5.71 -19.55
N GLY A 26 -19.82 -6.42 -18.79
CA GLY A 26 -20.19 -7.05 -17.52
C GLY A 26 -19.82 -6.25 -16.27
N THR A 27 -19.05 -5.16 -16.41
CA THR A 27 -18.59 -4.35 -15.28
C THR A 27 -19.52 -3.17 -15.05
N SER A 28 -20.06 -3.06 -13.83
CA SER A 28 -20.71 -1.84 -13.38
C SER A 28 -19.67 -0.73 -13.31
N LEU A 29 -19.74 0.22 -14.24
CA LEU A 29 -18.90 1.44 -14.23
C LEU A 29 -19.35 2.47 -13.17
N GLY A 30 -20.32 2.10 -12.33
CA GLY A 30 -20.73 2.96 -11.22
C GLY A 30 -19.70 2.96 -10.09
N PRO A 31 -19.75 3.98 -9.24
CA PRO A 31 -18.92 4.04 -8.05
C PRO A 31 -19.17 2.81 -7.16
N PRO A 32 -18.14 2.31 -6.44
CA PRO A 32 -18.25 1.13 -5.59
C PRO A 32 -19.16 1.33 -4.36
N TRP A 33 -19.63 2.54 -4.15
CA TRP A 33 -20.56 2.93 -3.08
C TRP A 33 -21.69 3.79 -3.64
N ARG A 34 -22.80 3.86 -2.93
CA ARG A 34 -23.88 4.76 -3.28
C ARG A 34 -23.53 6.16 -2.78
N PHE A 35 -23.49 7.13 -3.67
CA PHE A 35 -23.43 8.54 -3.29
C PHE A 35 -24.73 8.94 -2.60
N GLY A 36 -24.65 9.60 -1.44
CA GLY A 36 -25.80 10.30 -0.86
C GLY A 36 -26.26 11.42 -1.81
N ASN A 37 -27.53 11.75 -1.78
CA ASN A 37 -28.16 12.68 -2.74
C ASN A 37 -27.54 14.08 -2.82
N ASP A 38 -26.64 14.46 -1.91
CA ASP A 38 -26.09 15.82 -1.80
C ASP A 38 -24.55 15.86 -1.70
N ASN A 39 -23.82 14.77 -2.00
CA ASN A 39 -22.39 14.74 -1.73
C ASN A 39 -21.53 14.89 -2.99
N MET A 40 -21.49 16.12 -3.52
CA MET A 40 -20.57 16.50 -4.63
C MET A 40 -19.10 16.24 -4.28
N SER A 41 -18.74 16.23 -2.99
CA SER A 41 -17.39 15.91 -2.53
C SER A 41 -17.00 14.48 -2.86
N ASP A 42 -17.89 13.51 -2.64
CA ASP A 42 -17.64 12.08 -2.91
C ASP A 42 -17.51 11.85 -4.42
N VAL A 43 -18.35 12.48 -5.23
CA VAL A 43 -18.28 12.43 -6.69
C VAL A 43 -16.95 13.00 -7.17
N SER A 44 -16.56 14.18 -6.66
CA SER A 44 -15.31 14.84 -7.03
C SER A 44 -14.10 13.98 -6.64
N PHE A 45 -14.11 13.37 -5.44
CA PHE A 45 -13.07 12.47 -5.01
C PHE A 45 -12.98 11.23 -5.92
N TRP A 46 -14.11 10.62 -6.26
CA TRP A 46 -14.15 9.45 -7.14
C TRP A 46 -13.62 9.76 -8.54
N ILE A 47 -14.00 10.89 -9.12
CA ILE A 47 -13.48 11.35 -10.42
C ILE A 47 -11.96 11.53 -10.37
N ARG A 48 -11.43 12.14 -9.30
CA ARG A 48 -9.97 12.28 -9.12
C ARG A 48 -9.28 10.93 -9.04
N MET A 49 -9.85 9.98 -8.31
CA MET A 49 -9.29 8.62 -8.23
C MET A 49 -9.27 7.92 -9.58
N LEU A 50 -10.34 8.01 -10.35
CA LEU A 50 -10.39 7.45 -11.71
C LEU A 50 -9.37 8.11 -12.63
N TYR A 51 -9.26 9.43 -12.58
CA TYR A 51 -8.29 10.18 -13.36
C TYR A 51 -6.86 9.80 -12.99
N SER A 52 -6.55 9.71 -11.70
CA SER A 52 -5.24 9.26 -11.22
C SER A 52 -4.91 7.86 -11.71
N CYS A 53 -5.85 6.92 -11.62
CA CYS A 53 -5.65 5.55 -12.14
C CYS A 53 -5.40 5.53 -13.66
N LEU A 54 -6.12 6.37 -14.43
CA LEU A 54 -5.94 6.46 -15.88
C LEU A 54 -4.56 7.00 -16.24
N VAL A 55 -4.15 8.08 -15.58
CA VAL A 55 -2.83 8.70 -15.81
C VAL A 55 -1.72 7.71 -15.43
N ASP A 56 -1.83 7.04 -14.29
CA ASP A 56 -0.85 6.03 -13.86
C ASP A 56 -0.76 4.86 -14.86
N ALA A 57 -1.89 4.38 -15.36
CA ALA A 57 -1.93 3.33 -16.37
C ALA A 57 -1.27 3.74 -17.69
N ASP A 58 -1.51 4.95 -18.16
CA ASP A 58 -0.91 5.51 -19.39
C ASP A 58 0.61 5.65 -19.26
N PHE A 59 1.09 6.16 -18.11
CA PHE A 59 2.52 6.23 -17.82
C PHE A 59 3.18 4.86 -17.76
N LEU A 60 2.56 3.89 -17.10
CA LEU A 60 3.10 2.54 -16.96
C LEU A 60 3.12 1.80 -18.30
N ASP A 61 2.10 1.97 -19.12
CA ASP A 61 2.04 1.37 -20.48
C ASP A 61 3.13 1.97 -21.39
N THR A 62 3.26 3.29 -21.37
CA THR A 62 4.32 4.00 -22.10
C THR A 62 5.71 3.57 -21.62
N GLU A 63 5.93 3.46 -20.32
CA GLU A 63 7.20 2.98 -19.76
C GLU A 63 7.50 1.53 -20.18
N ALA A 64 6.47 0.65 -20.15
CA ALA A 64 6.63 -0.74 -20.57
C ALA A 64 7.05 -0.85 -22.04
N PHE A 65 6.56 0.04 -22.88
CA PHE A 65 6.92 0.09 -24.31
C PHE A 65 8.31 0.72 -24.54
N MET A 66 8.61 1.86 -23.90
CA MET A 66 9.80 2.66 -24.14
C MET A 66 11.04 2.23 -23.35
N ALA A 67 10.83 1.63 -22.17
CA ALA A 67 11.88 1.32 -21.19
C ALA A 67 11.61 -0.03 -20.50
N THR A 68 11.60 -1.10 -21.28
CA THR A 68 11.25 -2.46 -20.85
C THR A 68 12.05 -2.95 -19.64
N GLU A 69 13.35 -2.62 -19.54
CA GLU A 69 14.18 -2.98 -18.39
C GLU A 69 13.74 -2.27 -17.12
N LYS A 70 13.36 -0.99 -17.22
CA LYS A 70 12.81 -0.21 -16.09
C LYS A 70 11.47 -0.79 -15.64
N ALA A 71 10.58 -1.07 -16.57
CA ALA A 71 9.30 -1.69 -16.30
C ALA A 71 9.45 -3.06 -15.63
N ALA A 72 10.41 -3.89 -16.07
CA ALA A 72 10.69 -5.19 -15.46
C ALA A 72 11.20 -5.09 -14.00
N THR A 73 11.74 -3.94 -13.59
CA THR A 73 12.21 -3.69 -12.22
C THR A 73 11.06 -3.33 -11.27
N ARG A 74 9.92 -2.87 -11.80
CA ARG A 74 8.73 -2.55 -11.00
C ARG A 74 8.10 -3.82 -10.41
N SER A 75 7.42 -3.66 -9.31
CA SER A 75 6.56 -4.69 -8.69
C SER A 75 7.29 -6.02 -8.36
N GLN A 76 8.62 -6.04 -8.28
CA GLN A 76 9.40 -7.22 -7.89
C GLN A 76 9.38 -7.44 -6.37
N TYR A 77 8.23 -7.25 -5.74
CA TYR A 77 8.06 -7.46 -4.31
C TYR A 77 7.45 -8.83 -4.00
N PRO A 78 7.84 -9.46 -2.88
CA PRO A 78 7.16 -10.65 -2.41
C PRO A 78 5.69 -10.37 -2.11
N GLN A 79 4.85 -11.37 -2.25
CA GLN A 79 3.47 -11.26 -1.83
C GLN A 79 3.37 -10.94 -0.32
N LEU A 80 2.35 -10.20 0.08
CA LEU A 80 2.11 -9.81 1.47
C LEU A 80 2.05 -11.01 2.42
N ARG A 81 1.58 -12.18 1.93
CA ARG A 81 1.58 -13.44 2.69
C ARG A 81 2.98 -13.90 3.08
N ALA A 82 3.91 -13.91 2.14
CA ALA A 82 5.29 -14.32 2.40
C ALA A 82 5.99 -13.36 3.39
N LEU A 83 5.72 -12.06 3.27
CA LEU A 83 6.21 -11.06 4.23
C LEU A 83 5.60 -11.23 5.62
N SER A 84 4.32 -11.58 5.70
CA SER A 84 3.65 -11.90 6.95
C SER A 84 4.30 -13.10 7.64
N GLU A 85 4.55 -14.18 6.93
CA GLU A 85 5.20 -15.39 7.45
C GLU A 85 6.61 -15.06 7.99
N ARG A 86 7.38 -14.29 7.22
CA ARG A 86 8.70 -13.81 7.64
C ARG A 86 8.61 -12.95 8.90
N PHE A 87 7.69 -12.00 8.94
CA PHE A 87 7.47 -11.13 10.09
C PHE A 87 7.13 -11.92 11.35
N PHE A 88 6.15 -12.82 11.28
CA PHE A 88 5.74 -13.61 12.44
C PHE A 88 6.82 -14.58 12.90
N THR A 89 7.59 -15.15 11.98
CA THR A 89 8.74 -15.99 12.33
C THR A 89 9.77 -15.21 13.14
N ALA A 90 10.16 -14.02 12.67
CA ALA A 90 11.11 -13.16 13.36
C ALA A 90 10.56 -12.62 14.69
N LEU A 91 9.28 -12.23 14.72
CA LEU A 91 8.62 -11.73 15.93
C LEU A 91 8.51 -12.81 17.01
N ASN A 92 8.16 -14.03 16.63
CA ASN A 92 8.08 -15.17 17.54
C ASN A 92 9.48 -15.56 18.09
N ALA A 93 10.51 -15.51 17.26
CA ALA A 93 11.88 -15.71 17.71
C ALA A 93 12.28 -14.64 18.73
N LYS A 94 12.07 -13.36 18.41
CA LYS A 94 12.34 -12.27 19.34
C LYS A 94 11.61 -12.39 20.68
N GLN A 95 10.37 -12.87 20.68
CA GLN A 95 9.58 -13.07 21.89
C GLN A 95 10.11 -14.24 22.73
N ARG A 96 10.51 -15.35 22.10
CA ARG A 96 11.12 -16.51 22.80
C ARG A 96 12.44 -16.15 23.47
N ASP A 97 13.25 -15.35 22.78
CA ASP A 97 14.58 -14.97 23.26
C ASP A 97 14.53 -13.81 24.29
N ALA A 98 13.36 -13.20 24.48
CA ALA A 98 13.18 -12.12 25.40
C ALA A 98 13.18 -12.62 26.86
N LYS A 99 13.89 -11.88 27.73
CA LYS A 99 13.84 -12.16 29.17
C LYS A 99 12.41 -12.06 29.69
N GLU A 100 12.05 -12.95 30.61
CA GLU A 100 10.76 -12.88 31.26
C GLU A 100 10.72 -11.69 32.26
N THR A 101 10.10 -10.60 31.82
CA THR A 101 9.90 -9.39 32.60
C THR A 101 8.43 -8.98 32.57
N PRO A 102 7.95 -8.21 33.58
CA PRO A 102 6.55 -7.71 33.55
C PRO A 102 6.23 -6.94 32.26
N VAL A 103 7.19 -6.16 31.75
CA VAL A 103 7.03 -5.39 30.50
C VAL A 103 6.86 -6.30 29.29
N ASN A 104 7.65 -7.34 29.18
CA ASN A 104 7.55 -8.26 28.05
C ASN A 104 6.29 -9.13 28.11
N ARG A 105 5.79 -9.42 29.32
CA ARG A 105 4.48 -10.08 29.49
C ARG A 105 3.33 -9.19 29.00
N ILE A 106 3.32 -7.92 29.39
CA ILE A 106 2.35 -6.93 28.89
C ILE A 106 2.45 -6.76 27.36
N ARG A 107 3.65 -6.74 26.80
CA ARG A 107 3.84 -6.67 25.32
C ARG A 107 3.25 -7.88 24.61
N ALA A 108 3.36 -9.07 25.19
CA ALA A 108 2.74 -10.26 24.64
C ALA A 108 1.21 -10.16 24.66
N GLU A 109 0.63 -9.75 25.79
CA GLU A 109 -0.82 -9.53 25.93
C GLU A 109 -1.35 -8.50 24.93
N ILE A 110 -0.64 -7.37 24.73
CA ILE A 110 -1.00 -6.34 23.74
C ILE A 110 -0.95 -6.92 22.32
N ARG A 111 0.07 -7.68 21.99
CA ARG A 111 0.19 -8.35 20.71
C ARG A 111 -0.99 -9.29 20.47
N ASP A 112 -1.29 -10.16 21.43
CA ASP A 112 -2.39 -11.13 21.32
C ASP A 112 -3.72 -10.42 21.13
N ALA A 113 -3.97 -9.33 21.87
CA ALA A 113 -5.16 -8.49 21.70
C ALA A 113 -5.24 -7.86 20.29
N CYS A 114 -4.12 -7.39 19.75
CA CYS A 114 -4.03 -6.85 18.38
C CYS A 114 -4.32 -7.93 17.33
N GLU A 115 -3.74 -9.13 17.48
CA GLU A 115 -3.98 -10.24 16.56
C GLU A 115 -5.44 -10.71 16.60
N MET A 116 -6.07 -10.78 17.78
CA MET A 116 -7.51 -11.07 17.92
C MET A 116 -8.39 -9.99 17.27
N ALA A 117 -8.09 -8.71 17.50
CA ALA A 117 -8.83 -7.61 16.91
C ALA A 117 -8.74 -7.60 15.37
N ALA A 118 -7.66 -8.09 14.80
CA ALA A 118 -7.46 -8.19 13.36
C ALA A 118 -8.45 -9.13 12.66
N GLU A 119 -9.08 -10.05 13.40
CA GLU A 119 -10.11 -10.94 12.90
C GLU A 119 -11.48 -10.26 12.74
N GLY A 120 -11.63 -9.02 13.22
CA GLY A 120 -12.85 -8.23 13.09
C GLY A 120 -13.12 -7.76 11.66
N PRO A 121 -14.28 -7.12 11.41
CA PRO A 121 -14.63 -6.54 10.12
C PRO A 121 -13.71 -5.36 9.79
N ARG A 122 -13.67 -4.95 8.51
CA ARG A 122 -13.01 -3.71 8.09
C ARG A 122 -13.60 -2.50 8.82
N GLY A 123 -12.76 -1.57 9.24
CA GLY A 123 -13.21 -0.39 9.96
C GLY A 123 -12.05 0.38 10.59
N LEU A 124 -12.40 1.27 11.52
CA LEU A 124 -11.46 2.03 12.30
C LEU A 124 -11.13 1.28 13.59
N PHE A 125 -9.85 1.17 13.89
CA PHE A 125 -9.34 0.57 15.11
C PHE A 125 -8.44 1.57 15.84
N SER A 126 -8.42 1.53 17.15
CA SER A 126 -7.52 2.34 17.96
C SER A 126 -6.66 1.45 18.85
N LEU A 127 -5.37 1.80 18.98
CA LEU A 127 -4.43 1.13 19.86
C LEU A 127 -3.85 2.13 20.86
N THR A 128 -4.39 2.13 22.07
CA THR A 128 -3.95 3.00 23.15
C THR A 128 -3.04 2.24 24.10
N VAL A 129 -1.74 2.45 23.95
CA VAL A 129 -0.69 1.76 24.71
C VAL A 129 0.39 2.78 25.09
N PRO A 130 0.95 2.73 26.31
CA PRO A 130 2.05 3.59 26.73
C PRO A 130 3.27 3.49 25.83
N THR A 131 4.13 4.50 25.86
CA THR A 131 5.43 4.45 25.19
C THR A 131 6.24 3.26 25.70
N GLY A 132 6.90 2.54 24.79
CA GLY A 132 7.63 1.31 25.12
C GLY A 132 6.77 0.04 25.18
N GLY A 133 5.44 0.14 25.08
CA GLY A 133 4.50 -1.00 25.11
C GLY A 133 4.45 -1.85 23.82
N GLY A 134 5.34 -1.60 22.83
CA GLY A 134 5.42 -2.43 21.63
C GLY A 134 4.44 -2.06 20.50
N LYS A 135 3.92 -0.83 20.48
CA LYS A 135 2.93 -0.37 19.47
C LYS A 135 3.29 -0.72 18.04
N THR A 136 4.52 -0.46 17.62
CA THR A 136 4.96 -0.69 16.24
C THR A 136 4.79 -2.16 15.85
N LEU A 137 5.34 -3.08 16.63
CA LEU A 137 5.30 -4.50 16.29
C LEU A 137 3.90 -5.12 16.46
N SER A 138 3.17 -4.74 17.51
CA SER A 138 1.79 -5.21 17.71
C SER A 138 0.84 -4.65 16.64
N GLY A 139 1.00 -3.37 16.26
CA GLY A 139 0.27 -2.77 15.15
C GLY A 139 0.60 -3.41 13.80
N THR A 140 1.87 -3.78 13.58
CA THR A 140 2.29 -4.52 12.38
C THR A 140 1.67 -5.91 12.35
N ALA A 141 1.65 -6.62 13.49
CA ALA A 141 1.00 -7.93 13.61
C ALA A 141 -0.50 -7.84 13.27
N PHE A 142 -1.19 -6.85 13.83
CA PHE A 142 -2.57 -6.51 13.45
C PHE A 142 -2.71 -6.30 11.95
N ALA A 143 -1.88 -5.41 11.37
CA ALA A 143 -1.98 -5.00 9.97
C ALA A 143 -1.80 -6.20 9.02
N PHE A 144 -0.83 -7.08 9.25
CA PHE A 144 -0.65 -8.29 8.44
C PHE A 144 -1.83 -9.25 8.55
N ARG A 145 -2.31 -9.55 9.76
CA ARG A 145 -3.47 -10.43 9.97
C ARG A 145 -4.70 -9.88 9.28
N HIS A 146 -5.01 -8.60 9.53
CA HIS A 146 -6.19 -7.93 8.97
C HIS A 146 -6.12 -7.84 7.44
N ALA A 147 -4.95 -7.48 6.90
CA ALA A 147 -4.75 -7.40 5.46
C ALA A 147 -4.96 -8.76 4.78
N LEU A 148 -4.39 -9.84 5.31
CA LEU A 148 -4.56 -11.19 4.75
C LEU A 148 -6.01 -11.69 4.86
N ARG A 149 -6.68 -11.44 6.00
CA ARG A 149 -8.07 -11.81 6.19
C ARG A 149 -8.99 -11.15 5.15
N HIS A 150 -8.74 -9.89 4.84
CA HIS A 150 -9.58 -9.10 3.95
C HIS A 150 -9.08 -8.98 2.52
N GLY A 151 -8.04 -9.71 2.14
CA GLY A 151 -7.47 -9.68 0.80
C GLY A 151 -6.86 -8.33 0.42
N LEU A 152 -6.38 -7.56 1.41
CA LEU A 152 -5.68 -6.30 1.16
C LEU A 152 -4.25 -6.58 0.70
N LYS A 153 -3.72 -5.71 -0.13
CA LYS A 153 -2.43 -5.93 -0.80
C LYS A 153 -1.28 -5.14 -0.21
N ARG A 154 -1.56 -4.10 0.59
CA ARG A 154 -0.56 -3.14 1.08
C ARG A 154 -0.81 -2.78 2.54
N ILE A 155 0.26 -2.44 3.23
CA ILE A 155 0.26 -1.83 4.55
C ILE A 155 0.95 -0.48 4.42
N ILE A 156 0.28 0.59 4.80
CA ILE A 156 0.80 1.95 4.72
C ILE A 156 0.87 2.53 6.14
N TYR A 157 2.08 2.87 6.57
CA TYR A 157 2.33 3.59 7.82
C TYR A 157 2.39 5.08 7.52
N VAL A 158 1.44 5.83 8.07
CA VAL A 158 1.40 7.28 7.94
C VAL A 158 1.84 7.91 9.26
N ILE A 159 2.97 8.60 9.26
CA ILE A 159 3.64 9.13 10.46
C ILE A 159 3.89 10.62 10.29
N PRO A 160 3.56 11.46 11.30
CA PRO A 160 3.64 12.91 11.14
C PRO A 160 5.06 13.49 11.14
N TYR A 161 6.08 12.72 11.57
CA TYR A 161 7.45 13.23 11.74
C TYR A 161 8.46 12.35 11.02
N THR A 162 9.33 12.95 10.20
CA THR A 162 10.34 12.24 9.39
C THR A 162 11.30 11.40 10.23
N SER A 163 11.78 11.91 11.37
CA SER A 163 12.68 11.16 12.28
C SER A 163 12.06 9.87 12.82
N ILE A 164 10.74 9.82 12.97
CA ILE A 164 10.03 8.60 13.40
C ILE A 164 9.81 7.66 12.22
N ILE A 165 9.72 8.18 10.99
CA ILE A 165 9.62 7.39 9.76
C ILE A 165 10.86 6.52 9.61
N GLU A 166 12.05 7.12 9.61
CA GLU A 166 13.33 6.40 9.51
C GLU A 166 13.42 5.30 10.57
N GLN A 167 13.18 5.64 11.83
CA GLN A 167 13.20 4.66 12.92
C GLN A 167 12.18 3.52 12.72
N THR A 168 10.98 3.84 12.24
CA THR A 168 9.94 2.84 12.01
C THR A 168 10.30 1.96 10.81
N ALA A 169 10.79 2.55 9.74
CA ALA A 169 11.24 1.83 8.55
C ALA A 169 12.40 0.87 8.91
N ASP A 170 13.39 1.32 9.67
CA ASP A 170 14.51 0.50 10.10
C ASP A 170 14.07 -0.68 10.97
N VAL A 171 13.14 -0.44 11.91
CA VAL A 171 12.54 -1.52 12.69
C VAL A 171 11.84 -2.52 11.77
N LEU A 172 11.02 -2.08 10.82
CA LEU A 172 10.30 -2.97 9.91
C LEU A 172 11.27 -3.73 8.99
N ARG A 173 12.33 -3.09 8.48
CA ARG A 173 13.38 -3.75 7.68
C ARG A 173 14.05 -4.89 8.41
N THR A 174 14.28 -4.76 9.73
CA THR A 174 14.83 -5.85 10.55
C THR A 174 13.98 -7.11 10.49
N PHE A 175 12.66 -7.01 10.37
CA PHE A 175 11.73 -8.14 10.32
C PHE A 175 11.41 -8.59 8.90
N LEU A 176 11.35 -7.65 7.96
CA LEU A 176 10.87 -7.89 6.60
C LEU A 176 11.99 -8.00 5.56
N GLY A 177 13.18 -7.50 5.88
CA GLY A 177 14.32 -7.34 4.97
C GLY A 177 14.34 -5.98 4.30
N GLU A 178 15.56 -5.50 4.00
CA GLU A 178 15.85 -4.15 3.51
C GLU A 178 15.00 -3.73 2.30
N GLY A 179 14.93 -4.56 1.28
CA GLY A 179 14.25 -4.24 0.03
C GLY A 179 12.71 -4.30 0.09
N ASN A 180 12.11 -4.68 1.22
CA ASN A 180 10.66 -4.92 1.30
C ASN A 180 9.87 -3.80 2.00
N VAL A 181 10.55 -2.75 2.44
CA VAL A 181 9.97 -1.57 3.11
C VAL A 181 10.37 -0.34 2.33
N VAL A 182 9.40 0.31 1.72
CA VAL A 182 9.61 1.58 1.01
C VAL A 182 9.36 2.72 1.99
N GLU A 183 10.32 3.62 2.05
CA GLU A 183 10.27 4.86 2.81
C GLU A 183 10.05 6.01 1.82
N HIS A 184 9.00 6.81 2.04
CA HIS A 184 8.66 7.89 1.12
C HIS A 184 8.31 9.17 1.88
N HIS A 185 9.23 10.13 1.85
CA HIS A 185 9.06 11.48 2.42
C HIS A 185 10.04 12.46 1.77
N SER A 186 9.78 13.77 1.92
CA SER A 186 10.54 14.83 1.26
C SER A 186 12.02 14.94 1.65
N ASN A 187 12.42 14.38 2.80
CA ASN A 187 13.80 14.44 3.30
C ASN A 187 14.53 13.09 3.16
N PHE A 188 14.09 12.25 2.22
CA PHE A 188 14.74 10.96 1.99
C PHE A 188 16.18 11.16 1.48
N ASP A 189 17.12 10.38 2.03
CA ASP A 189 18.53 10.42 1.64
C ASP A 189 18.71 9.75 0.27
N PRO A 190 19.13 10.51 -0.78
CA PRO A 190 19.32 9.94 -2.12
C PRO A 190 20.33 8.78 -2.18
N ASP A 191 21.30 8.74 -1.25
CA ASP A 191 22.32 7.68 -1.20
C ASP A 191 21.75 6.33 -0.72
N ARG A 192 20.58 6.34 -0.08
CA ARG A 192 19.83 5.15 0.33
C ARG A 192 18.77 4.71 -0.69
N GLU A 193 18.56 5.48 -1.73
CA GLU A 193 17.54 5.23 -2.74
C GLU A 193 18.02 4.16 -3.73
N THR A 194 17.35 3.01 -3.76
CA THR A 194 17.51 2.04 -4.84
C THR A 194 16.60 2.40 -6.01
N GLN A 195 16.96 1.97 -7.23
CA GLN A 195 16.09 2.14 -8.39
C GLN A 195 14.69 1.55 -8.14
N GLN A 196 14.61 0.40 -7.48
CA GLN A 196 13.35 -0.24 -7.13
C GLN A 196 12.53 0.59 -6.15
N SER A 197 13.16 1.13 -5.07
CA SER A 197 12.44 1.94 -4.09
C SER A 197 11.95 3.26 -4.68
N ARG A 198 12.73 3.88 -5.57
CA ARG A 198 12.32 5.07 -6.32
C ARG A 198 11.10 4.81 -7.18
N LEU A 199 11.11 3.73 -7.97
CA LEU A 199 9.98 3.34 -8.81
C LEU A 199 8.73 3.02 -7.96
N ALA A 200 8.91 2.39 -6.80
CA ALA A 200 7.82 2.09 -5.90
C ALA A 200 7.27 3.32 -5.18
N SER A 201 8.03 4.39 -5.04
CA SER A 201 7.55 5.66 -4.48
C SER A 201 6.64 6.42 -5.45
N GLU A 202 6.77 6.19 -6.76
CA GLU A 202 5.97 6.84 -7.79
C GLU A 202 4.49 6.42 -7.72
N ASN A 203 4.20 5.14 -7.53
CA ASN A 203 2.84 4.58 -7.54
C ASN A 203 2.51 3.64 -6.36
N TRP A 204 3.39 3.58 -5.39
CA TRP A 204 3.23 2.80 -4.15
C TRP A 204 2.86 1.33 -4.37
N ASP A 205 3.51 0.67 -5.31
CA ASP A 205 3.29 -0.75 -5.61
C ASP A 205 3.98 -1.71 -4.63
N ALA A 206 4.78 -1.19 -3.70
CA ALA A 206 5.38 -1.97 -2.62
C ALA A 206 4.35 -2.44 -1.58
N PRO A 207 4.56 -3.63 -0.98
CA PRO A 207 3.62 -4.18 0.00
C PRO A 207 3.65 -3.48 1.36
N VAL A 208 4.76 -2.83 1.74
CA VAL A 208 4.89 -2.07 2.99
C VAL A 208 5.53 -0.72 2.71
N ILE A 209 4.81 0.34 3.05
CA ILE A 209 5.20 1.72 2.80
C ILE A 209 5.18 2.48 4.13
N VAL A 210 6.21 3.29 4.39
CA VAL A 210 6.27 4.20 5.53
C VAL A 210 6.40 5.62 4.98
N THR A 211 5.45 6.49 5.30
CA THR A 211 5.34 7.81 4.68
C THR A 211 4.84 8.87 5.66
N THR A 212 4.84 10.14 5.23
CA THR A 212 4.24 11.25 5.96
C THR A 212 2.75 11.36 5.66
N ASN A 213 2.00 12.06 6.54
CA ASN A 213 0.63 12.44 6.25
C ASN A 213 0.53 13.38 5.03
N VAL A 214 1.51 14.24 4.81
CA VAL A 214 1.57 15.14 3.65
C VAL A 214 1.61 14.30 2.36
N GLN A 215 2.60 13.43 2.22
CA GLN A 215 2.75 12.58 1.03
C GLN A 215 1.59 11.59 0.82
N PHE A 216 0.88 11.25 1.90
CA PHE A 216 -0.29 10.36 1.80
C PHE A 216 -1.52 11.06 1.24
N PHE A 217 -1.67 12.37 1.46
CA PHE A 217 -2.84 13.14 1.04
C PHE A 217 -2.59 14.05 -0.18
N GLU A 218 -1.36 14.17 -0.67
CA GLU A 218 -1.01 14.84 -1.93
C GLU A 218 -1.27 13.94 -3.14
#